data_76abf7f0b737591dc0af88ab764c2641
#
_entry.id   76abf7f0b737591dc0af88ab764c2641
#
_cell.length_a   1.000
_cell.length_b   1.000
_cell.length_c   1.000
_cell.angle_alpha   90.00
_cell.angle_beta   90.00
_cell.angle_gamma   90.00
#
_symmetry.space_group_name_H-M   'P 1'
#
loop_
_entity.id
_entity.type
_entity.pdbx_description
1 polymer ?
#
loop_
_entity_poly.entity_id
_entity_poly.type
_entity_poly.pdbx_seq_one_letter_code
_entity_poly.pdbx_strand_id
1 'polypeptide(L)'
;MVKKVVMATIACAASGIGFVPAVHAQSSVTLWGLLDAGVSYISNTGGHSAWRLDDGIALPNLLGFRGTEDLGGDTRAVFQLVTQFSLQGNLVAQTSNGSGTGTGLFARNAWVGLDNTQYGKLTLGRQYDFMVDTLFSDVGADMAMYGGGFYGFRDGPFAKLGIPDSPPNEAFDFDRMNGDTPLNNSVKYTSPLLGGFRFGGMYAFGGSAGNFQQNSAQSFGASYSLGSFAFGAAYTDVRYASLLGDSIRNYGLGAKYRGDKLLLTALFTSTRNTQNGAVVNAAEAGALYQFTPTISASLAYTYMWGNGAVDRNHAHQFGSVAKYNLSKRTAVYVQSEYQLTNAGANAAINGTFGPSTGRSQFIGRVGMQTVF
;
A
#
# COMPACT_ATOMS: atom_id res chain seq x y z
N MET A 1 1.99 4.34 73.27
CA MET A 1 1.85 3.14 72.43
C MET A 1 2.59 3.40 71.10
N VAL A 2 3.80 2.93 71.00
CA VAL A 2 4.72 3.16 69.89
C VAL A 2 4.75 1.88 69.06
N LYS A 3 4.26 1.93 67.79
CA LYS A 3 4.39 0.81 66.88
C LYS A 3 5.73 0.87 66.14
N LYS A 4 6.54 -0.15 66.35
CA LYS A 4 7.82 -0.40 65.71
C LYS A 4 7.58 -0.77 64.23
N VAL A 5 8.20 -0.04 63.30
CA VAL A 5 8.32 -0.41 61.91
C VAL A 5 9.58 -1.25 61.75
N VAL A 6 9.43 -2.49 61.29
CA VAL A 6 10.55 -3.38 60.96
C VAL A 6 10.95 -3.10 59.50
N MET A 7 12.15 -2.56 59.29
CA MET A 7 12.81 -2.46 58.00
C MET A 7 13.47 -3.81 57.68
N ALA A 8 12.98 -4.48 56.64
CA ALA A 8 13.64 -5.65 56.06
C ALA A 8 14.70 -5.20 55.04
N THR A 9 15.95 -5.39 55.36
CA THR A 9 17.11 -5.14 54.51
C THR A 9 17.27 -6.33 53.57
N ILE A 10 17.03 -6.11 52.26
CA ILE A 10 17.34 -7.10 51.21
C ILE A 10 18.81 -6.94 50.86
N ALA A 11 19.63 -7.91 51.25
CA ALA A 11 21.03 -8.04 50.84
C ALA A 11 21.07 -8.55 49.40
N CYS A 12 21.44 -7.69 48.42
CA CYS A 12 21.82 -8.13 47.10
C CYS A 12 23.19 -8.78 47.12
N ALA A 13 23.23 -10.08 46.90
CA ALA A 13 24.47 -10.82 46.68
C ALA A 13 25.06 -10.40 45.31
N ALA A 14 26.19 -9.73 45.35
CA ALA A 14 27.02 -9.45 44.17
C ALA A 14 27.72 -10.75 43.78
N SER A 15 27.20 -11.45 42.77
CA SER A 15 27.86 -12.59 42.13
C SER A 15 28.27 -12.23 40.70
N GLY A 16 29.57 -12.22 40.48
CA GLY A 16 30.24 -12.51 39.22
C GLY A 16 29.89 -11.63 38.04
N ILE A 17 30.57 -10.48 37.87
CA ILE A 17 30.64 -9.81 36.58
C ILE A 17 31.51 -10.70 35.67
N GLY A 18 30.88 -11.69 35.01
CA GLY A 18 31.44 -12.28 33.83
C GLY A 18 31.58 -11.20 32.76
N PHE A 19 32.79 -10.96 32.28
CA PHE A 19 33.01 -10.19 31.04
C PHE A 19 32.29 -10.91 29.91
N VAL A 20 31.07 -10.49 29.59
CA VAL A 20 30.43 -10.83 28.33
C VAL A 20 31.20 -10.00 27.29
N PRO A 21 31.88 -10.62 26.32
CA PRO A 21 32.47 -9.86 25.22
C PRO A 21 31.35 -9.04 24.61
N ALA A 22 31.55 -7.72 24.53
CA ALA A 22 30.62 -6.85 23.83
C ALA A 22 30.62 -7.31 22.37
N VAL A 23 29.65 -8.14 22.01
CA VAL A 23 29.30 -8.39 20.63
C VAL A 23 28.87 -7.01 20.13
N HIS A 24 29.70 -6.40 19.29
CA HIS A 24 29.34 -5.18 18.58
C HIS A 24 28.22 -5.56 17.63
N ALA A 25 26.99 -5.60 18.14
CA ALA A 25 25.80 -5.69 17.33
C ALA A 25 25.82 -4.47 16.39
N GLN A 26 25.98 -4.70 15.09
CA GLN A 26 26.01 -3.64 14.11
C GLN A 26 24.61 -3.09 13.91
N SER A 27 24.21 -2.20 14.82
CA SER A 27 22.92 -1.50 14.76
C SER A 27 22.99 -0.42 13.70
N SER A 28 22.01 -0.36 12.82
CA SER A 28 21.89 0.69 11.82
C SER A 28 20.50 1.29 11.80
N VAL A 29 20.44 2.61 11.72
CA VAL A 29 19.21 3.35 11.46
C VAL A 29 19.38 4.12 10.16
N THR A 30 18.49 3.91 9.21
CA THR A 30 18.50 4.60 7.92
C THR A 30 17.32 5.54 7.83
N LEU A 31 17.60 6.82 7.59
CA LEU A 31 16.61 7.79 7.13
C LEU A 31 16.49 7.66 5.60
N TRP A 32 15.27 7.67 5.08
CA TRP A 32 15.00 7.64 3.66
C TRP A 32 13.75 8.45 3.33
N GLY A 33 13.61 8.88 2.09
CA GLY A 33 12.43 9.63 1.68
C GLY A 33 12.18 9.61 0.18
N LEU A 34 10.93 9.92 -0.16
CA LEU A 34 10.40 10.07 -1.52
C LEU A 34 9.71 11.43 -1.61
N LEU A 35 9.93 12.15 -2.71
CA LEU A 35 9.28 13.42 -3.02
C LEU A 35 8.83 13.41 -4.47
N ASP A 36 7.61 13.85 -4.73
CA ASP A 36 7.04 14.03 -6.05
C ASP A 36 6.18 15.29 -6.10
N ALA A 37 6.38 16.12 -7.11
CA ALA A 37 5.53 17.27 -7.39
C ALA A 37 5.38 17.48 -8.90
N GLY A 38 4.23 18.00 -9.32
CA GLY A 38 3.99 18.29 -10.72
C GLY A 38 2.70 19.06 -10.97
N VAL A 39 2.57 19.57 -12.17
CA VAL A 39 1.37 20.26 -12.63
C VAL A 39 0.49 19.28 -13.37
N SER A 40 -0.75 19.18 -12.95
CA SER A 40 -1.79 18.33 -13.52
C SER A 40 -2.89 19.18 -14.16
N TYR A 41 -3.34 18.75 -15.33
CA TYR A 41 -4.58 19.18 -15.97
C TYR A 41 -5.60 18.06 -15.85
N ILE A 42 -6.78 18.36 -15.31
CA ILE A 42 -7.92 17.45 -15.18
C ILE A 42 -9.02 17.98 -16.08
N SER A 43 -9.52 17.17 -17.01
CA SER A 43 -10.51 17.63 -18.00
C SER A 43 -11.89 17.90 -17.42
N ASN A 44 -12.28 17.14 -16.39
CA ASN A 44 -13.60 17.27 -15.77
C ASN A 44 -13.55 16.76 -14.32
N THR A 45 -13.78 17.64 -13.38
CA THR A 45 -14.07 17.32 -11.97
C THR A 45 -15.25 18.18 -11.53
N GLY A 46 -16.40 17.55 -11.22
CA GLY A 46 -17.62 18.26 -10.90
C GLY A 46 -18.18 19.13 -12.04
N GLY A 47 -17.87 18.85 -13.30
CA GLY A 47 -18.33 19.59 -14.49
C GLY A 47 -17.35 20.63 -15.04
N HIS A 48 -16.19 20.81 -14.41
CA HIS A 48 -15.20 21.80 -14.79
C HIS A 48 -13.81 21.20 -15.00
N SER A 49 -13.00 21.80 -15.86
CA SER A 49 -11.58 21.49 -15.93
C SER A 49 -10.82 22.17 -14.79
N ALA A 50 -9.72 21.56 -14.37
CA ALA A 50 -8.86 22.11 -13.33
C ALA A 50 -7.38 22.01 -13.68
N TRP A 51 -6.62 23.02 -13.30
CA TRP A 51 -5.16 23.00 -13.27
C TRP A 51 -4.71 23.00 -11.80
N ARG A 52 -3.80 22.11 -11.49
CA ARG A 52 -3.37 21.93 -10.09
C ARG A 52 -1.87 21.69 -10.00
N LEU A 53 -1.24 22.23 -8.97
CA LEU A 53 0.03 21.74 -8.47
C LEU A 53 -0.28 20.62 -7.49
N ASP A 54 -0.11 19.37 -7.92
CA ASP A 54 -0.30 18.19 -7.10
C ASP A 54 1.05 17.61 -6.68
N ASP A 55 1.05 16.92 -5.54
CA ASP A 55 2.21 16.25 -5.02
C ASP A 55 1.89 14.81 -4.60
N GLY A 56 2.90 13.96 -4.54
CA GLY A 56 2.71 12.56 -4.13
C GLY A 56 2.00 11.68 -5.15
N ILE A 57 2.02 12.02 -6.43
CA ILE A 57 1.26 11.32 -7.49
C ILE A 57 2.07 10.17 -8.10
N ALA A 58 3.23 10.42 -8.72
CA ALA A 58 4.03 9.33 -9.31
C ALA A 58 4.74 8.51 -8.23
N LEU A 59 5.11 9.16 -7.12
CA LEU A 59 5.55 8.54 -5.88
C LEU A 59 4.88 9.27 -4.71
N PRO A 60 4.39 8.57 -3.67
CA PRO A 60 3.91 9.25 -2.47
C PRO A 60 5.06 10.04 -1.81
N ASN A 61 4.77 11.21 -1.23
CA ASN A 61 5.77 11.89 -0.43
C ASN A 61 5.89 11.19 0.91
N LEU A 62 7.00 10.52 1.13
CA LEU A 62 7.27 9.75 2.33
C LEU A 62 8.54 10.20 3.02
N LEU A 63 8.50 10.17 4.35
CA LEU A 63 9.67 10.22 5.21
C LEU A 63 9.65 8.99 6.10
N GLY A 64 10.73 8.22 6.09
CA GLY A 64 10.78 6.96 6.81
C GLY A 64 12.08 6.72 7.55
N PHE A 65 11.97 6.01 8.66
CA PHE A 65 13.07 5.43 9.41
C PHE A 65 12.93 3.91 9.37
N ARG A 66 14.01 3.23 9.11
CA ARG A 66 14.12 1.78 9.28
C ARG A 66 15.39 1.46 10.07
N GLY A 67 15.28 0.51 10.97
CA GLY A 67 16.43 0.10 11.78
C GLY A 67 16.57 -1.40 11.81
N THR A 68 17.82 -1.81 12.02
CA THR A 68 18.20 -3.22 12.17
C THR A 68 19.25 -3.31 13.27
N GLU A 69 19.08 -4.26 14.19
CA GLU A 69 20.02 -4.63 15.22
C GLU A 69 20.28 -6.13 15.12
N ASP A 70 21.54 -6.52 14.99
CA ASP A 70 21.93 -7.92 14.96
C ASP A 70 21.90 -8.49 16.39
N LEU A 71 21.08 -9.52 16.60
CA LEU A 71 20.94 -10.22 17.89
C LEU A 71 21.78 -11.51 17.95
N GLY A 72 22.54 -11.83 16.89
CA GLY A 72 23.24 -13.08 16.75
C GLY A 72 22.35 -14.24 16.25
N GLY A 73 22.96 -15.38 15.86
CA GLY A 73 22.23 -16.55 15.42
C GLY A 73 21.32 -16.30 14.21
N ASP A 74 21.75 -15.49 13.25
CA ASP A 74 20.99 -15.09 12.06
C ASP A 74 19.67 -14.35 12.36
N THR A 75 19.53 -13.84 13.59
CA THR A 75 18.34 -13.12 14.07
C THR A 75 18.62 -11.64 14.21
N ARG A 76 17.71 -10.80 13.74
CA ARG A 76 17.76 -9.34 13.83
C ARG A 76 16.48 -8.79 14.44
N ALA A 77 16.60 -7.81 15.31
CA ALA A 77 15.50 -6.92 15.61
C ALA A 77 15.38 -5.89 14.49
N VAL A 78 14.15 -5.64 14.04
CA VAL A 78 13.87 -4.73 12.93
C VAL A 78 12.70 -3.82 13.26
N PHE A 79 12.72 -2.59 12.74
CA PHE A 79 11.58 -1.70 12.83
C PHE A 79 11.44 -0.83 11.58
N GLN A 80 10.24 -0.31 11.37
CA GLN A 80 9.97 0.69 10.34
C GLN A 80 8.92 1.67 10.82
N LEU A 81 9.21 2.96 10.61
CA LEU A 81 8.34 4.09 10.88
C LEU A 81 8.24 4.92 9.61
N VAL A 82 7.02 5.15 9.09
CA VAL A 82 6.81 5.89 7.83
C VAL A 82 5.66 6.87 7.99
N THR A 83 5.94 8.12 7.65
CA THR A 83 4.92 9.16 7.50
C THR A 83 4.72 9.52 6.03
N GLN A 84 3.47 9.82 5.66
CA GLN A 84 3.14 10.44 4.38
C GLN A 84 2.75 11.89 4.63
N PHE A 85 3.26 12.78 3.82
CA PHE A 85 3.01 14.22 3.92
C PHE A 85 2.78 14.85 2.55
N SER A 86 2.13 16.01 2.55
CA SER A 86 2.00 16.86 1.37
C SER A 86 3.08 17.94 1.39
N LEU A 87 3.55 18.34 0.22
CA LEU A 87 4.42 19.52 0.06
C LEU A 87 3.73 20.83 0.41
N GLN A 88 2.43 20.79 0.71
CA GLN A 88 1.69 21.90 1.34
C GLN A 88 1.90 21.99 2.85
N GLY A 89 2.74 21.10 3.44
CA GLY A 89 3.10 21.12 4.85
C GLY A 89 2.19 20.31 5.78
N ASN A 90 1.23 19.54 5.24
CA ASN A 90 0.30 18.74 6.04
C ASN A 90 0.69 17.26 6.04
N LEU A 91 0.35 16.55 7.13
CA LEU A 91 0.33 15.08 7.13
C LEU A 91 -0.88 14.59 6.33
N VAL A 92 -0.66 13.56 5.50
CA VAL A 92 -1.75 12.93 4.74
C VAL A 92 -2.50 11.95 5.64
N ALA A 93 -3.82 12.08 5.67
CA ALA A 93 -4.69 11.17 6.40
C ALA A 93 -4.59 9.75 5.82
N GLN A 94 -4.53 8.76 6.70
CA GLN A 94 -4.51 7.35 6.33
C GLN A 94 -5.72 6.65 6.93
N THR A 95 -6.36 5.78 6.16
CA THR A 95 -7.44 4.93 6.66
C THR A 95 -6.90 3.73 7.43
N SER A 96 -7.76 3.02 8.13
CA SER A 96 -7.43 1.80 8.86
C SER A 96 -8.67 0.94 9.10
N ASN A 97 -8.47 -0.30 9.54
CA ASN A 97 -9.54 -1.20 9.93
C ASN A 97 -10.40 -0.63 11.08
N GLY A 98 -11.54 -0.05 10.72
CA GLY A 98 -12.56 0.44 11.68
C GLY A 98 -12.18 1.63 12.56
N SER A 99 -11.01 2.25 12.39
CA SER A 99 -10.57 3.41 13.18
C SER A 99 -10.85 4.75 12.50
N GLY A 100 -11.50 4.74 11.33
CA GLY A 100 -11.68 5.94 10.52
C GLY A 100 -10.38 6.43 9.87
N THR A 101 -10.44 7.64 9.31
CA THR A 101 -9.28 8.35 8.78
C THR A 101 -8.61 9.18 9.86
N GLY A 102 -7.29 9.18 9.91
CA GLY A 102 -6.53 9.98 10.87
C GLY A 102 -5.20 10.46 10.32
N THR A 103 -4.79 11.66 10.76
CA THR A 103 -3.45 12.16 10.55
C THR A 103 -2.61 11.82 11.77
N GLY A 104 -1.53 11.09 11.58
CA GLY A 104 -0.59 10.75 12.66
C GLY A 104 0.82 10.76 12.12
N LEU A 105 1.77 11.12 12.99
CA LEU A 105 3.16 10.85 12.69
C LEU A 105 3.31 9.32 12.55
N PHE A 106 3.87 8.85 11.47
CA PHE A 106 4.01 7.43 11.13
C PHE A 106 2.68 6.68 10.88
N ALA A 107 1.66 7.39 10.37
CA ALA A 107 0.37 6.80 10.05
C ALA A 107 0.42 5.79 8.89
N ARG A 108 1.48 5.78 8.06
CA ARG A 108 1.60 4.84 6.94
C ARG A 108 2.13 3.47 7.37
N ASN A 109 3.20 3.45 8.18
CA ASN A 109 3.73 2.23 8.81
C ASN A 109 4.36 2.57 10.16
N ALA A 110 4.08 1.76 11.17
CA ALA A 110 4.69 1.84 12.50
C ALA A 110 4.72 0.44 13.11
N TRP A 111 5.83 -0.29 12.93
CA TRP A 111 5.96 -1.66 13.41
C TRP A 111 7.38 -1.99 13.86
N VAL A 112 7.47 -2.99 14.73
CA VAL A 112 8.70 -3.61 15.22
C VAL A 112 8.59 -5.12 15.03
N GLY A 113 9.72 -5.82 14.93
CA GLY A 113 9.69 -7.27 14.79
C GLY A 113 11.04 -7.94 14.87
N LEU A 114 11.02 -9.25 14.66
CA LEU A 114 12.18 -10.10 14.53
C LEU A 114 12.25 -10.67 13.10
N ASP A 115 13.43 -10.68 12.54
CA ASP A 115 13.73 -11.22 11.22
C ASP A 115 14.86 -12.23 11.35
N ASN A 116 14.57 -13.48 10.99
CA ASN A 116 15.55 -14.57 11.00
C ASN A 116 15.63 -15.19 9.62
N THR A 117 16.84 -15.42 9.13
CA THR A 117 17.06 -15.91 7.75
C THR A 117 16.50 -17.30 7.51
N GLN A 118 16.39 -18.14 8.54
CA GLN A 118 15.89 -19.51 8.47
C GLN A 118 14.40 -19.61 8.78
N TYR A 119 13.90 -18.82 9.76
CA TYR A 119 12.54 -18.93 10.26
C TYR A 119 11.59 -17.86 9.72
N GLY A 120 12.10 -16.82 9.02
CA GLY A 120 11.32 -15.73 8.49
C GLY A 120 11.16 -14.55 9.45
N LYS A 121 10.20 -13.70 9.15
CA LYS A 121 10.00 -12.42 9.82
C LYS A 121 8.65 -12.38 10.51
N LEU A 122 8.63 -12.00 11.80
CA LEU A 122 7.44 -11.71 12.59
C LEU A 122 7.44 -10.23 12.98
N THR A 123 6.36 -9.51 12.64
CA THR A 123 6.24 -8.08 12.90
C THR A 123 4.93 -7.75 13.61
N LEU A 124 4.97 -6.72 14.46
CA LEU A 124 3.87 -6.26 15.31
C LEU A 124 3.66 -4.76 15.10
N GLY A 125 2.42 -4.33 14.86
CA GLY A 125 2.09 -2.90 14.75
C GLY A 125 1.19 -2.56 13.56
N ARG A 126 1.32 -1.32 13.06
CA ARG A 126 0.59 -0.81 11.89
C ARG A 126 1.39 -1.09 10.63
N GLN A 127 0.85 -1.85 9.70
CA GLN A 127 1.56 -2.29 8.50
C GLN A 127 0.62 -2.68 7.36
N TYR A 128 1.17 -2.79 6.15
CA TYR A 128 0.42 -3.21 4.97
C TYR A 128 -0.03 -4.67 5.07
N ASP A 129 -1.13 -4.96 4.41
CA ASP A 129 -1.59 -6.33 4.15
C ASP A 129 -0.89 -6.95 2.93
N PHE A 130 -1.24 -8.21 2.63
CA PHE A 130 -0.60 -8.94 1.54
C PHE A 130 -1.09 -8.55 0.14
N MET A 131 -2.18 -7.78 -0.02
CA MET A 131 -2.49 -7.18 -1.33
C MET A 131 -1.34 -6.25 -1.74
N VAL A 132 -0.87 -5.38 -0.83
CA VAL A 132 0.29 -4.52 -1.08
C VAL A 132 1.59 -5.31 -1.07
N ASP A 133 1.86 -6.10 -0.01
CA ASP A 133 3.17 -6.72 0.14
C ASP A 133 3.46 -7.74 -0.95
N THR A 134 2.47 -8.58 -1.31
CA THR A 134 2.66 -9.64 -2.31
C THR A 134 2.54 -9.11 -3.74
N LEU A 135 1.40 -8.47 -4.08
CA LEU A 135 1.10 -8.15 -5.47
C LEU A 135 1.82 -6.89 -5.94
N PHE A 136 1.84 -5.84 -5.11
CA PHE A 136 2.49 -4.58 -5.47
C PHE A 136 4.01 -4.64 -5.23
N SER A 137 4.45 -5.04 -4.02
CA SER A 137 5.86 -4.95 -3.63
C SER A 137 6.71 -6.14 -4.09
N ASP A 138 6.33 -7.39 -3.75
CA ASP A 138 7.13 -8.59 -4.06
C ASP A 138 7.07 -8.93 -5.55
N VAL A 139 5.88 -9.10 -6.10
CA VAL A 139 5.70 -9.42 -7.52
C VAL A 139 5.91 -8.19 -8.38
N GLY A 140 5.38 -7.03 -7.98
CA GLY A 140 5.35 -5.82 -8.79
C GLY A 140 4.48 -6.03 -10.03
N ALA A 141 3.26 -6.51 -9.83
CA ALA A 141 2.32 -6.83 -10.90
C ALA A 141 1.51 -5.62 -11.37
N ASP A 142 1.50 -4.54 -10.61
CA ASP A 142 0.74 -3.33 -10.85
C ASP A 142 1.58 -2.27 -11.56
N MET A 143 1.10 -1.75 -12.68
CA MET A 143 1.79 -0.71 -13.45
C MET A 143 1.85 0.64 -12.74
N ALA A 144 1.03 0.90 -11.73
CA ALA A 144 1.15 2.07 -10.87
C ALA A 144 2.54 2.15 -10.21
N MET A 145 3.17 1.01 -9.90
CA MET A 145 4.54 0.93 -9.38
C MET A 145 5.60 1.50 -10.35
N TYR A 146 5.34 1.48 -11.64
CA TYR A 146 6.32 1.83 -12.68
C TYR A 146 6.09 3.21 -13.30
N GLY A 147 5.20 4.00 -12.72
CA GLY A 147 5.00 5.40 -13.09
C GLY A 147 3.55 5.85 -13.16
N GLY A 148 2.56 4.93 -13.21
CA GLY A 148 1.15 5.27 -13.12
C GLY A 148 0.80 5.97 -11.81
N GLY A 149 1.47 5.55 -10.72
CA GLY A 149 1.34 6.18 -9.41
C GLY A 149 -0.11 6.26 -8.96
N PHE A 150 -0.43 7.33 -8.25
CA PHE A 150 -1.72 7.52 -7.61
C PHE A 150 -2.91 7.52 -8.59
N TYR A 151 -2.74 8.09 -9.80
CA TYR A 151 -3.79 8.10 -10.82
C TYR A 151 -4.02 6.73 -11.47
N GLY A 152 -3.04 5.85 -11.46
CA GLY A 152 -3.14 4.51 -12.03
C GLY A 152 -3.88 3.50 -11.15
N PHE A 153 -4.11 3.80 -9.85
CA PHE A 153 -4.88 2.90 -8.98
C PHE A 153 -6.38 2.90 -9.33
N ARG A 154 -7.09 1.85 -8.90
CA ARG A 154 -8.48 1.59 -9.30
C ARG A 154 -9.45 2.44 -8.48
N ASP A 155 -10.32 3.11 -9.21
CA ASP A 155 -11.47 3.86 -8.77
C ASP A 155 -12.57 3.70 -9.85
N GLY A 156 -13.51 4.61 -10.00
CA GLY A 156 -14.48 4.57 -11.08
C GLY A 156 -15.92 4.70 -10.61
N PRO A 157 -16.91 4.30 -11.43
CA PRO A 157 -18.32 4.50 -11.16
C PRO A 157 -18.89 3.47 -10.17
N PHE A 158 -18.15 3.17 -9.10
CA PHE A 158 -18.48 2.07 -8.19
C PHE A 158 -18.83 2.55 -6.76
N ALA A 159 -19.31 3.78 -6.58
CA ALA A 159 -19.65 4.34 -5.26
C ALA A 159 -20.56 3.43 -4.42
N LYS A 160 -21.48 2.67 -5.05
CA LYS A 160 -22.34 1.69 -4.37
C LYS A 160 -21.58 0.47 -3.82
N LEU A 161 -20.28 0.35 -4.10
CA LEU A 161 -19.43 -0.62 -3.42
C LEU A 161 -19.37 -0.36 -1.93
N GLY A 162 -19.42 0.93 -1.53
CA GLY A 162 -19.63 1.34 -0.15
C GLY A 162 -18.47 0.92 0.75
N ILE A 163 -17.24 1.23 0.36
CA ILE A 163 -16.06 0.97 1.19
C ILE A 163 -16.05 2.00 2.32
N PRO A 164 -16.11 1.60 3.60
CA PRO A 164 -16.04 2.52 4.70
C PRO A 164 -14.74 3.35 4.69
N ASP A 165 -14.87 4.61 5.07
CA ASP A 165 -13.73 5.54 5.20
C ASP A 165 -12.92 5.75 3.90
N SER A 166 -13.54 5.53 2.74
CA SER A 166 -12.93 5.65 1.42
C SER A 166 -13.49 6.88 0.67
N PRO A 167 -13.02 8.10 0.98
CA PRO A 167 -13.38 9.29 0.25
C PRO A 167 -12.70 9.33 -1.12
N PRO A 168 -13.23 10.08 -2.11
CA PRO A 168 -14.42 10.89 -2.01
C PRO A 168 -15.72 10.18 -2.44
N ASN A 169 -15.66 8.93 -2.92
CA ASN A 169 -16.79 8.27 -3.57
C ASN A 169 -17.07 6.84 -3.07
N GLU A 170 -16.48 6.43 -1.94
CA GLU A 170 -16.64 5.10 -1.34
C GLU A 170 -16.15 3.93 -2.22
N ALA A 171 -15.34 4.23 -3.25
CA ALA A 171 -14.72 3.25 -4.15
C ALA A 171 -13.23 3.52 -4.41
N PHE A 172 -12.65 4.53 -3.76
CA PHE A 172 -11.26 4.91 -3.90
C PHE A 172 -10.31 3.75 -3.54
N ASP A 173 -9.39 3.41 -4.44
CA ASP A 173 -8.45 2.30 -4.30
C ASP A 173 -9.14 1.01 -3.78
N PHE A 174 -10.23 0.63 -4.45
CA PHE A 174 -11.11 -0.42 -3.95
C PHE A 174 -10.42 -1.77 -3.74
N ASP A 175 -9.29 -2.01 -4.37
CA ASP A 175 -8.53 -3.25 -4.27
C ASP A 175 -7.32 -3.19 -3.32
N ARG A 176 -7.14 -2.09 -2.58
CA ARG A 176 -6.11 -1.89 -1.54
C ARG A 176 -4.66 -1.84 -2.04
N MET A 177 -4.43 -1.61 -3.33
CA MET A 177 -3.09 -1.70 -3.91
C MET A 177 -2.20 -0.48 -3.63
N ASN A 178 -2.76 0.71 -3.34
CA ASN A 178 -1.98 1.94 -3.15
C ASN A 178 -1.27 2.06 -1.79
N GLY A 179 -1.66 1.22 -0.83
CA GLY A 179 -1.09 1.21 0.50
C GLY A 179 -1.57 2.33 1.42
N ASP A 180 -2.68 3.00 1.11
CA ASP A 180 -3.26 4.05 1.96
C ASP A 180 -4.15 3.49 3.09
N THR A 181 -4.32 2.17 3.12
CA THR A 181 -5.16 1.47 4.08
C THR A 181 -4.40 0.44 4.91
N PRO A 182 -3.29 0.82 5.60
CA PRO A 182 -2.57 -0.12 6.46
C PRO A 182 -3.45 -0.57 7.63
N LEU A 183 -3.20 -1.78 8.13
CA LEU A 183 -3.96 -2.40 9.22
C LEU A 183 -3.30 -2.13 10.56
N ASN A 184 -4.09 -1.64 11.53
CA ASN A 184 -3.67 -1.40 12.91
C ASN A 184 -3.63 -2.68 13.73
N ASN A 185 -2.88 -2.63 14.85
CA ASN A 185 -2.87 -3.68 15.88
C ASN A 185 -2.64 -5.07 15.29
N SER A 186 -1.73 -5.19 14.36
CA SER A 186 -1.55 -6.42 13.60
C SER A 186 -0.33 -7.22 14.01
N VAL A 187 -0.44 -8.53 13.88
CA VAL A 187 0.65 -9.51 13.91
C VAL A 187 0.78 -10.07 12.52
N LYS A 188 1.98 -10.00 11.93
CA LYS A 188 2.24 -10.49 10.57
C LYS A 188 3.48 -11.37 10.55
N TYR A 189 3.35 -12.53 9.92
CA TYR A 189 4.44 -13.43 9.60
C TYR A 189 4.71 -13.44 8.10
N THR A 190 5.98 -13.44 7.72
CA THR A 190 6.44 -13.62 6.34
C THR A 190 7.54 -14.67 6.33
N SER A 191 7.40 -15.71 5.53
CA SER A 191 8.40 -16.79 5.41
C SER A 191 9.72 -16.29 4.85
N PRO A 192 10.84 -17.02 5.06
CA PRO A 192 12.04 -16.84 4.24
C PRO A 192 11.71 -17.12 2.77
N LEU A 193 12.66 -16.80 1.90
CA LEU A 193 12.57 -17.19 0.48
C LEU A 193 13.00 -18.66 0.33
N LEU A 194 12.05 -19.53 0.02
CA LEU A 194 12.21 -20.98 -0.07
C LEU A 194 12.25 -21.42 -1.54
N GLY A 195 13.41 -21.45 -2.17
CA GLY A 195 13.54 -21.84 -3.57
C GLY A 195 12.75 -20.94 -4.54
N GLY A 196 12.68 -19.65 -4.26
CA GLY A 196 11.88 -18.68 -5.04
C GLY A 196 10.45 -18.49 -4.53
N PHE A 197 9.98 -19.32 -3.60
CA PHE A 197 8.65 -19.24 -3.00
C PHE A 197 8.68 -18.47 -1.67
N ARG A 198 7.70 -17.58 -1.46
CA ARG A 198 7.47 -16.85 -0.21
C ARG A 198 5.98 -16.86 0.10
N PHE A 199 5.62 -16.96 1.36
CA PHE A 199 4.24 -16.86 1.82
C PHE A 199 4.15 -16.12 3.15
N GLY A 200 2.95 -15.71 3.51
CA GLY A 200 2.73 -15.06 4.80
C GLY A 200 1.27 -15.01 5.20
N GLY A 201 1.07 -14.66 6.46
CA GLY A 201 -0.24 -14.47 7.07
C GLY A 201 -0.22 -13.32 8.07
N MET A 202 -1.35 -12.65 8.21
CA MET A 202 -1.54 -11.49 9.07
C MET A 202 -2.91 -11.55 9.73
N TYR A 203 -2.95 -11.15 10.98
CA TYR A 203 -4.18 -10.86 11.71
C TYR A 203 -4.09 -9.51 12.38
N ALA A 204 -5.10 -8.68 12.19
CA ALA A 204 -5.25 -7.38 12.84
C ALA A 204 -6.40 -7.43 13.84
N PHE A 205 -6.10 -7.08 15.09
CA PHE A 205 -7.08 -7.06 16.18
C PHE A 205 -7.89 -5.76 16.11
N GLY A 206 -9.22 -5.88 16.16
CA GLY A 206 -10.09 -4.69 16.12
C GLY A 206 -10.12 -3.88 17.42
N GLY A 207 -9.62 -4.44 18.53
CA GLY A 207 -9.53 -3.75 19.82
C GLY A 207 -10.90 -3.48 20.49
N SER A 208 -11.99 -4.09 20.01
CA SER A 208 -13.33 -3.87 20.53
C SER A 208 -13.60 -4.77 21.75
N ALA A 209 -13.85 -4.16 22.92
CA ALA A 209 -14.16 -4.90 24.14
C ALA A 209 -15.43 -5.75 23.97
N GLY A 210 -15.38 -7.02 24.33
CA GLY A 210 -16.51 -7.96 24.22
C GLY A 210 -16.80 -8.45 22.79
N ASN A 211 -16.09 -7.98 21.76
CA ASN A 211 -16.27 -8.44 20.39
C ASN A 211 -14.92 -8.58 19.67
N PHE A 212 -14.37 -9.79 19.69
CA PHE A 212 -13.07 -10.10 19.09
C PHE A 212 -13.01 -9.87 17.58
N GLN A 213 -14.14 -10.02 16.90
CA GLN A 213 -14.20 -9.94 15.43
C GLN A 213 -14.46 -8.53 14.91
N GLN A 214 -15.02 -7.65 15.72
CA GLN A 214 -15.34 -6.29 15.28
C GLN A 214 -14.07 -5.51 14.92
N ASN A 215 -14.05 -4.88 13.75
CA ASN A 215 -12.90 -4.15 13.19
C ASN A 215 -11.61 -4.99 13.05
N SER A 216 -11.72 -6.32 13.10
CA SER A 216 -10.59 -7.20 12.84
C SER A 216 -10.31 -7.33 11.35
N ALA A 217 -9.11 -7.75 11.00
CA ALA A 217 -8.76 -8.10 9.64
C ALA A 217 -7.85 -9.33 9.59
N GLN A 218 -7.94 -10.06 8.47
CA GLN A 218 -7.04 -11.15 8.15
C GLN A 218 -6.52 -10.99 6.73
N SER A 219 -5.26 -11.34 6.51
CA SER A 219 -4.64 -11.26 5.20
C SER A 219 -3.64 -12.39 5.00
N PHE A 220 -3.58 -12.91 3.77
CA PHE A 220 -2.67 -13.97 3.36
C PHE A 220 -2.09 -13.62 1.99
N GLY A 221 -0.84 -14.04 1.76
CA GLY A 221 -0.18 -13.86 0.47
C GLY A 221 0.84 -14.95 0.20
N ALA A 222 1.03 -15.22 -1.09
CA ALA A 222 2.08 -16.09 -1.57
C ALA A 222 2.64 -15.57 -2.88
N SER A 223 3.95 -15.63 -3.06
CA SER A 223 4.65 -15.26 -4.28
C SER A 223 5.66 -16.33 -4.70
N TYR A 224 5.89 -16.44 -5.99
CA TYR A 224 6.90 -17.33 -6.57
C TYR A 224 7.68 -16.62 -7.67
N SER A 225 8.99 -16.64 -7.57
CA SER A 225 9.90 -16.05 -8.56
C SER A 225 10.71 -17.15 -9.24
N LEU A 226 10.69 -17.15 -10.58
CA LEU A 226 11.38 -18.12 -11.42
C LEU A 226 12.07 -17.40 -12.58
N GLY A 227 13.38 -17.18 -12.47
CA GLY A 227 14.14 -16.45 -13.46
C GLY A 227 13.56 -15.06 -13.71
N SER A 228 13.13 -14.79 -14.95
CA SER A 228 12.52 -13.52 -15.34
C SER A 228 11.04 -13.38 -14.93
N PHE A 229 10.41 -14.41 -14.41
CA PHE A 229 8.99 -14.41 -14.05
C PHE A 229 8.80 -14.29 -12.54
N ALA A 230 7.74 -13.59 -12.14
CA ALA A 230 7.22 -13.59 -10.78
C ALA A 230 5.70 -13.70 -10.82
N PHE A 231 5.14 -14.45 -9.88
CA PHE A 231 3.71 -14.69 -9.73
C PHE A 231 3.32 -14.47 -8.28
N GLY A 232 2.10 -14.06 -8.04
CA GLY A 232 1.59 -13.90 -6.68
C GLY A 232 0.09 -14.01 -6.59
N ALA A 233 -0.36 -14.35 -5.39
CA ALA A 233 -1.75 -14.35 -4.99
C ALA A 233 -1.86 -13.75 -3.60
N ALA A 234 -2.92 -12.96 -3.37
CA ALA A 234 -3.19 -12.36 -2.07
C ALA A 234 -4.69 -12.33 -1.78
N TYR A 235 -5.00 -12.31 -0.50
CA TYR A 235 -6.34 -12.19 0.04
C TYR A 235 -6.31 -11.30 1.28
N THR A 236 -7.30 -10.40 1.40
CA THR A 236 -7.51 -9.58 2.60
C THR A 236 -9.00 -9.46 2.88
N ASP A 237 -9.40 -9.66 4.14
CA ASP A 237 -10.77 -9.50 4.64
C ASP A 237 -10.73 -8.53 5.82
N VAL A 238 -11.38 -7.38 5.68
CA VAL A 238 -11.43 -6.35 6.72
C VAL A 238 -12.86 -6.16 7.18
N ARG A 239 -13.14 -6.41 8.44
CA ARG A 239 -14.45 -6.21 9.06
C ARG A 239 -14.59 -4.79 9.57
N TYR A 240 -15.76 -4.22 9.40
CA TYR A 240 -16.07 -2.86 9.83
C TYR A 240 -17.30 -2.83 10.72
N ALA A 241 -17.22 -2.11 11.84
CA ALA A 241 -18.38 -1.87 12.69
C ALA A 241 -19.49 -1.12 11.93
N SER A 242 -19.12 -0.20 11.04
CA SER A 242 -20.03 0.56 10.18
C SER A 242 -20.79 -0.32 9.18
N LEU A 243 -20.30 -1.50 8.86
CA LEU A 243 -20.97 -2.52 8.07
C LEU A 243 -21.68 -3.57 8.96
N LEU A 244 -22.01 -3.25 10.20
CA LEU A 244 -22.68 -4.15 11.16
C LEU A 244 -21.93 -5.47 11.40
N GLY A 245 -20.60 -5.46 11.23
CA GLY A 245 -19.74 -6.64 11.38
C GLY A 245 -19.47 -7.40 10.07
N ASP A 246 -20.10 -7.01 8.97
CA ASP A 246 -19.74 -7.44 7.64
C ASP A 246 -18.37 -6.88 7.20
N SER A 247 -17.88 -7.31 6.05
CA SER A 247 -16.51 -7.06 5.62
C SER A 247 -16.39 -6.57 4.19
N ILE A 248 -15.26 -5.95 3.91
CA ILE A 248 -14.73 -5.75 2.55
C ILE A 248 -13.68 -6.83 2.32
N ARG A 249 -13.89 -7.66 1.30
CA ARG A 249 -12.99 -8.74 0.90
C ARG A 249 -12.30 -8.42 -0.40
N ASN A 250 -10.99 -8.53 -0.40
CA ASN A 250 -10.15 -8.34 -1.57
C ASN A 250 -9.38 -9.63 -1.83
N TYR A 251 -9.29 -10.04 -3.08
CA TYR A 251 -8.31 -11.03 -3.53
C TYR A 251 -7.73 -10.60 -4.87
N GLY A 252 -6.52 -11.06 -5.13
CA GLY A 252 -5.86 -10.73 -6.38
C GLY A 252 -4.85 -11.79 -6.80
N LEU A 253 -4.58 -11.78 -8.10
CA LEU A 253 -3.56 -12.59 -8.76
C LEU A 253 -2.69 -11.65 -9.59
N GLY A 254 -1.39 -11.81 -9.49
CA GLY A 254 -0.45 -10.96 -10.20
C GLY A 254 0.65 -11.76 -10.89
N ALA A 255 1.11 -11.27 -12.02
CA ALA A 255 2.25 -11.82 -12.74
C ALA A 255 3.13 -10.69 -13.29
N LYS A 256 4.43 -10.95 -13.36
CA LYS A 256 5.41 -10.06 -13.96
C LYS A 256 6.42 -10.87 -14.77
N TYR A 257 6.76 -10.34 -15.93
CA TYR A 257 7.92 -10.74 -16.71
C TYR A 257 8.92 -9.58 -16.78
N ARG A 258 10.18 -9.83 -16.47
CA ARG A 258 11.26 -8.85 -16.59
C ARG A 258 12.36 -9.40 -17.50
N GLY A 259 12.44 -8.88 -18.71
CA GLY A 259 13.57 -9.04 -19.60
C GLY A 259 14.57 -7.88 -19.43
N ASP A 260 15.54 -7.80 -20.34
CA ASP A 260 16.62 -6.79 -20.29
C ASP A 260 16.08 -5.35 -20.40
N LYS A 261 15.19 -5.10 -21.37
CA LYS A 261 14.59 -3.79 -21.64
C LYS A 261 13.09 -3.76 -21.48
N LEU A 262 12.44 -4.91 -21.44
CA LEU A 262 10.99 -5.05 -21.42
C LEU A 262 10.54 -5.61 -20.07
N LEU A 263 9.58 -4.92 -19.47
CA LEU A 263 8.83 -5.42 -18.33
C LEU A 263 7.37 -5.52 -18.74
N LEU A 264 6.75 -6.67 -18.46
CA LEU A 264 5.32 -6.88 -18.65
C LEU A 264 4.68 -7.23 -17.31
N THR A 265 3.48 -6.73 -17.09
CA THR A 265 2.67 -7.04 -15.90
C THR A 265 1.28 -7.48 -16.29
N ALA A 266 0.69 -8.31 -15.44
CA ALA A 266 -0.72 -8.66 -15.47
C ALA A 266 -1.22 -8.74 -14.04
N LEU A 267 -2.35 -8.10 -13.76
CA LEU A 267 -2.98 -8.07 -12.44
C LEU A 267 -4.47 -8.32 -12.60
N PHE A 268 -5.02 -9.15 -11.72
CA PHE A 268 -6.46 -9.31 -11.52
C PHE A 268 -6.77 -9.09 -10.05
N THR A 269 -7.78 -8.28 -9.77
CA THR A 269 -8.29 -8.06 -8.41
C THR A 269 -9.80 -8.17 -8.37
N SER A 270 -10.35 -8.57 -7.23
CA SER A 270 -11.78 -8.60 -6.97
C SER A 270 -12.05 -8.09 -5.57
N THR A 271 -12.99 -7.17 -5.46
CA THR A 271 -13.42 -6.56 -4.21
C THR A 271 -14.90 -6.81 -3.99
N ARG A 272 -15.24 -7.28 -2.79
CA ARG A 272 -16.62 -7.56 -2.40
C ARG A 272 -16.96 -6.90 -1.07
N ASN A 273 -18.06 -6.15 -1.05
CA ASN A 273 -18.73 -5.76 0.18
C ASN A 273 -19.75 -6.86 0.55
N THR A 274 -19.58 -7.49 1.72
CA THR A 274 -20.42 -8.63 2.11
C THR A 274 -21.79 -8.20 2.64
N GLN A 275 -21.93 -6.93 3.09
CA GLN A 275 -23.18 -6.39 3.59
C GLN A 275 -24.22 -6.16 2.47
N ASN A 276 -23.80 -5.52 1.38
CA ASN A 276 -24.74 -5.15 0.29
C ASN A 276 -24.61 -6.05 -0.94
N GLY A 277 -23.64 -7.01 -0.94
CA GLY A 277 -23.40 -7.93 -2.03
C GLY A 277 -22.73 -7.31 -3.27
N ALA A 278 -22.28 -6.06 -3.19
CA ALA A 278 -21.55 -5.40 -4.27
C ALA A 278 -20.23 -6.11 -4.55
N VAL A 279 -19.93 -6.29 -5.82
CA VAL A 279 -18.66 -6.87 -6.30
C VAL A 279 -18.13 -6.03 -7.45
N VAL A 280 -16.87 -5.65 -7.38
CA VAL A 280 -16.12 -5.01 -8.47
C VAL A 280 -14.86 -5.81 -8.73
N ASN A 281 -14.60 -6.08 -10.00
CA ASN A 281 -13.39 -6.75 -10.47
C ASN A 281 -12.58 -5.79 -11.32
N ALA A 282 -11.26 -5.97 -11.33
CA ALA A 282 -10.35 -5.27 -12.23
C ALA A 282 -9.36 -6.26 -12.85
N ALA A 283 -9.10 -6.07 -14.14
CA ALA A 283 -8.04 -6.77 -14.85
C ALA A 283 -7.15 -5.74 -15.54
N GLU A 284 -5.85 -5.78 -15.24
CA GLU A 284 -4.84 -4.88 -15.78
C GLU A 284 -3.80 -5.65 -16.57
N ALA A 285 -3.35 -5.06 -17.67
CA ALA A 285 -2.15 -5.47 -18.39
C ALA A 285 -1.28 -4.23 -18.64
N GLY A 286 0.01 -4.37 -18.41
CA GLY A 286 0.95 -3.27 -18.54
C GLY A 286 2.27 -3.67 -19.16
N ALA A 287 2.94 -2.68 -19.76
CA ALA A 287 4.27 -2.83 -20.35
C ALA A 287 5.11 -1.59 -20.05
N LEU A 288 6.37 -1.81 -19.69
CA LEU A 288 7.39 -0.76 -19.62
C LEU A 288 8.55 -1.15 -20.54
N TYR A 289 9.00 -0.21 -21.35
CA TYR A 289 10.18 -0.38 -22.19
C TYR A 289 11.26 0.63 -21.83
N GLN A 290 12.47 0.13 -21.61
CA GLN A 290 13.67 0.91 -21.32
C GLN A 290 14.42 1.19 -22.65
N PHE A 291 14.27 2.38 -23.21
CA PHE A 291 14.91 2.77 -24.48
C PHE A 291 16.42 2.94 -24.32
N THR A 292 16.80 3.69 -23.28
CA THR A 292 18.19 3.94 -22.86
C THR A 292 18.29 3.79 -21.33
N PRO A 293 19.46 3.77 -20.73
CA PRO A 293 19.58 3.77 -19.27
C PRO A 293 18.85 4.92 -18.57
N THR A 294 18.57 6.01 -19.28
CA THR A 294 17.93 7.21 -18.72
C THR A 294 16.47 7.41 -19.19
N ILE A 295 16.04 6.79 -20.30
CA ILE A 295 14.71 7.02 -20.88
C ILE A 295 13.90 5.73 -20.83
N SER A 296 12.72 5.79 -20.25
CA SER A 296 11.73 4.70 -20.26
C SER A 296 10.33 5.23 -20.57
N ALA A 297 9.50 4.37 -21.12
CA ALA A 297 8.07 4.62 -21.21
C ALA A 297 7.27 3.40 -20.78
N SER A 298 6.10 3.64 -20.23
CA SER A 298 5.16 2.60 -19.80
C SER A 298 3.75 2.89 -20.29
N LEU A 299 2.99 1.83 -20.51
CA LEU A 299 1.59 1.85 -20.85
C LEU A 299 0.86 0.84 -19.97
N ALA A 300 -0.35 1.18 -19.55
CA ALA A 300 -1.24 0.29 -18.83
C ALA A 300 -2.65 0.36 -19.40
N TYR A 301 -3.33 -0.75 -19.36
CA TYR A 301 -4.76 -0.83 -19.61
C TYR A 301 -5.42 -1.62 -18.51
N THR A 302 -6.44 -1.02 -17.89
CA THR A 302 -7.26 -1.64 -16.84
C THR A 302 -8.71 -1.66 -17.27
N TYR A 303 -9.33 -2.84 -17.22
CA TYR A 303 -10.77 -3.01 -17.34
C TYR A 303 -11.37 -3.33 -15.98
N MET A 304 -12.36 -2.54 -15.57
CA MET A 304 -13.06 -2.67 -14.28
C MET A 304 -14.53 -2.94 -14.56
N TRP A 305 -15.15 -3.88 -13.83
CA TRP A 305 -16.56 -4.19 -13.98
C TRP A 305 -17.20 -4.66 -12.66
N GLY A 306 -18.43 -4.22 -12.47
CA GLY A 306 -19.23 -4.51 -11.29
C GLY A 306 -20.41 -5.42 -11.55
N ASN A 307 -20.97 -5.99 -10.49
CA ASN A 307 -22.21 -6.79 -10.53
C ASN A 307 -23.46 -5.88 -10.50
N GLY A 308 -24.65 -6.51 -10.35
CA GLY A 308 -25.94 -5.79 -10.29
C GLY A 308 -26.06 -4.81 -9.14
N ALA A 309 -25.39 -5.05 -8.01
CA ALA A 309 -25.43 -4.18 -6.84
C ALA A 309 -24.72 -2.83 -7.08
N VAL A 310 -23.81 -2.77 -8.03
CA VAL A 310 -23.14 -1.54 -8.52
C VAL A 310 -23.60 -1.19 -9.95
N ASP A 311 -24.88 -1.42 -10.25
CA ASP A 311 -25.54 -1.09 -11.50
C ASP A 311 -24.93 -1.73 -12.76
N ARG A 312 -24.13 -2.79 -12.62
CA ARG A 312 -23.32 -3.38 -13.69
C ARG A 312 -22.42 -2.37 -14.38
N ASN A 313 -22.01 -1.34 -13.66
CA ASN A 313 -21.07 -0.36 -14.17
C ASN A 313 -19.76 -1.01 -14.59
N HIS A 314 -19.14 -0.42 -15.62
CA HIS A 314 -17.80 -0.81 -16.07
C HIS A 314 -17.01 0.42 -16.52
N ALA A 315 -15.70 0.31 -16.45
CA ALA A 315 -14.79 1.35 -16.88
C ALA A 315 -13.57 0.77 -17.58
N HIS A 316 -13.12 1.47 -18.61
CA HIS A 316 -11.85 1.27 -19.27
C HIS A 316 -10.90 2.39 -18.83
N GLN A 317 -9.72 2.05 -18.38
CA GLN A 317 -8.71 3.03 -17.97
C GLN A 317 -7.41 2.77 -18.72
N PHE A 318 -6.80 3.84 -19.23
CA PHE A 318 -5.57 3.82 -20.03
C PHE A 318 -4.58 4.76 -19.39
N GLY A 319 -3.45 4.22 -18.94
CA GLY A 319 -2.34 4.96 -18.34
C GLY A 319 -1.13 4.99 -19.25
N SER A 320 -0.40 6.10 -19.28
CA SER A 320 0.89 6.20 -19.92
C SER A 320 1.84 7.11 -19.18
N VAL A 321 3.13 6.74 -19.16
CA VAL A 321 4.19 7.54 -18.56
C VAL A 321 5.42 7.50 -19.44
N ALA A 322 6.03 8.65 -19.69
CA ALA A 322 7.39 8.78 -20.23
C ALA A 322 8.27 9.42 -19.16
N LYS A 323 9.38 8.77 -18.83
CA LYS A 323 10.28 9.17 -17.74
C LYS A 323 11.68 9.39 -18.26
N TYR A 324 12.31 10.48 -17.82
CA TYR A 324 13.72 10.78 -18.03
C TYR A 324 14.44 10.88 -16.68
N ASN A 325 15.36 9.98 -16.43
CA ASN A 325 16.19 9.95 -15.23
C ASN A 325 17.34 10.96 -15.38
N LEU A 326 17.29 12.04 -14.61
CA LEU A 326 18.38 13.03 -14.50
C LEU A 326 19.57 12.45 -13.72
N SER A 327 19.28 11.57 -12.78
CA SER A 327 20.27 10.85 -11.98
C SER A 327 19.68 9.50 -11.52
N LYS A 328 20.43 8.74 -10.69
CA LYS A 328 19.93 7.51 -10.04
C LYS A 328 18.78 7.78 -9.06
N ARG A 329 18.59 9.03 -8.62
CA ARG A 329 17.65 9.43 -7.58
C ARG A 329 16.57 10.38 -8.07
N THR A 330 16.81 11.15 -9.13
CA THR A 330 15.93 12.21 -9.60
C THR A 330 15.51 11.97 -11.04
N ALA A 331 14.22 12.10 -11.32
CA ALA A 331 13.65 11.97 -12.65
C ALA A 331 12.58 13.04 -12.90
N VAL A 332 12.42 13.43 -14.15
CA VAL A 332 11.27 14.17 -14.67
C VAL A 332 10.41 13.25 -15.52
N TYR A 333 9.11 13.51 -15.59
CA TYR A 333 8.19 12.65 -16.30
C TYR A 333 7.00 13.41 -16.87
N VAL A 334 6.40 12.81 -17.90
CA VAL A 334 5.07 13.16 -18.42
C VAL A 334 4.18 11.95 -18.21
N GLN A 335 2.99 12.17 -17.68
CA GLN A 335 2.00 11.14 -17.38
C GLN A 335 0.66 11.53 -17.97
N SER A 336 -0.10 10.55 -18.46
CA SER A 336 -1.51 10.73 -18.77
C SER A 336 -2.32 9.54 -18.29
N GLU A 337 -3.57 9.82 -17.90
CA GLU A 337 -4.56 8.83 -17.53
C GLU A 337 -5.89 9.20 -18.19
N TYR A 338 -6.56 8.22 -18.76
CA TYR A 338 -7.88 8.39 -19.38
C TYR A 338 -8.81 7.27 -18.94
N GLN A 339 -9.99 7.65 -18.47
CA GLN A 339 -11.02 6.68 -18.08
C GLN A 339 -12.29 6.93 -18.90
N LEU A 340 -12.92 5.83 -19.36
CA LEU A 340 -14.19 5.80 -20.07
C LEU A 340 -15.12 4.78 -19.43
N THR A 341 -16.35 5.21 -19.06
CA THR A 341 -17.37 4.38 -18.42
C THR A 341 -18.53 4.04 -19.36
N ASN A 342 -19.40 3.12 -18.95
CA ASN A 342 -20.66 2.84 -19.63
C ASN A 342 -21.61 4.04 -19.63
N ALA A 343 -22.63 3.99 -20.45
CA ALA A 343 -23.69 5.00 -20.51
C ALA A 343 -24.41 5.10 -19.15
N GLY A 344 -24.64 6.33 -18.69
CA GLY A 344 -25.28 6.61 -17.40
C GLY A 344 -24.36 6.57 -16.19
N ALA A 345 -23.07 6.27 -16.37
CA ALA A 345 -22.07 6.25 -15.30
C ALA A 345 -21.04 7.37 -15.50
N ASN A 346 -20.57 7.93 -14.39
CA ASN A 346 -19.57 9.00 -14.39
C ASN A 346 -18.18 8.43 -14.18
N ALA A 347 -17.20 8.90 -14.98
CA ALA A 347 -15.80 8.52 -14.80
C ALA A 347 -15.24 9.13 -13.51
N ALA A 348 -14.39 8.37 -12.83
CA ALA A 348 -13.68 8.80 -11.63
C ALA A 348 -12.27 8.18 -11.61
N ILE A 349 -11.29 8.96 -12.05
CA ILE A 349 -9.89 8.57 -11.92
C ILE A 349 -9.44 8.84 -10.48
N ASN A 350 -8.72 7.88 -9.92
CA ASN A 350 -8.19 7.98 -8.58
C ASN A 350 -7.41 9.31 -8.36
N GLY A 351 -7.66 10.00 -7.24
CA GLY A 351 -6.94 11.24 -6.92
C GLY A 351 -7.43 12.52 -7.58
N THR A 352 -8.53 12.50 -8.33
CA THR A 352 -9.10 13.72 -8.98
C THR A 352 -9.96 14.57 -8.05
N PHE A 353 -10.19 14.14 -6.81
CA PHE A 353 -11.01 14.82 -5.79
C PHE A 353 -12.48 15.01 -6.20
N GLY A 354 -12.96 14.19 -7.09
CA GLY A 354 -14.35 14.13 -7.49
C GLY A 354 -14.54 13.49 -8.86
N PRO A 355 -15.68 12.84 -9.08
CA PRO A 355 -16.00 12.24 -10.36
C PRO A 355 -16.21 13.31 -11.43
N SER A 356 -16.03 12.90 -12.69
CA SER A 356 -16.52 13.62 -13.85
C SER A 356 -18.06 13.72 -13.80
N THR A 357 -18.63 14.73 -14.41
CA THR A 357 -20.09 14.78 -14.68
C THR A 357 -20.47 14.01 -15.94
N GLY A 358 -19.53 13.36 -16.59
CA GLY A 358 -19.72 12.60 -17.81
C GLY A 358 -19.01 11.25 -17.78
N ARG A 359 -19.15 10.54 -18.91
CA ARG A 359 -18.61 9.18 -19.09
C ARG A 359 -17.09 9.12 -19.18
N SER A 360 -16.42 10.24 -19.38
CA SER A 360 -14.96 10.26 -19.55
C SER A 360 -14.30 11.28 -18.63
N GLN A 361 -13.07 10.97 -18.26
CA GLN A 361 -12.17 11.86 -17.55
C GLN A 361 -10.76 11.66 -18.09
N PHE A 362 -10.02 12.74 -18.24
CA PHE A 362 -8.63 12.74 -18.69
C PHE A 362 -7.78 13.54 -17.71
N ILE A 363 -6.59 13.05 -17.45
CA ILE A 363 -5.55 13.75 -16.71
C ILE A 363 -4.28 13.75 -17.57
N GLY A 364 -3.65 14.93 -17.65
CA GLY A 364 -2.30 15.08 -18.17
C GLY A 364 -1.43 15.73 -17.10
N ARG A 365 -0.21 15.22 -16.87
CA ARG A 365 0.70 15.71 -15.82
C ARG A 365 2.13 15.80 -16.31
N VAL A 366 2.83 16.85 -15.86
CA VAL A 366 4.29 16.97 -15.94
C VAL A 366 4.81 17.12 -14.52
N GLY A 367 5.77 16.29 -14.15
CA GLY A 367 6.26 16.28 -12.76
C GLY A 367 7.73 15.91 -12.64
N MET A 368 8.22 16.06 -11.42
CA MET A 368 9.56 15.67 -10.98
C MET A 368 9.47 14.86 -9.71
N GLN A 369 10.26 13.80 -9.65
CA GLN A 369 10.38 12.97 -8.46
C GLN A 369 11.83 12.83 -8.03
N THR A 370 12.06 12.68 -6.73
CA THR A 370 13.39 12.40 -6.17
C THR A 370 13.31 11.47 -4.97
N VAL A 371 14.36 10.67 -4.78
CA VAL A 371 14.52 9.77 -3.62
C VAL A 371 15.83 10.07 -2.91
N PHE A 372 15.88 9.96 -1.57
CA PHE A 372 17.09 10.21 -0.78
C PHE A 372 17.26 9.22 0.37
#